data_5d9d00168d9b19314db32858952380e6
#
_entry.id   5d9d00168d9b19314db32858952380e6
#
_cell.length_a   1.000
_cell.length_b   1.000
_cell.length_c   1.000
_cell.angle_alpha   90.00
_cell.angle_beta   90.00
_cell.angle_gamma   90.00
#
_symmetry.space_group_name_H-M   'P 1'
#
loop_
_entity.id
_entity.type
_entity.pdbx_description
1 polymer ?
#
loop_
_entity_poly.entity_id
_entity_poly.type
_entity_poly.pdbx_seq_one_letter_code
_entity_poly.pdbx_strand_id
1 'polypeptide(L)'
;MPKKLSELSEQLMNIAKTLRRRPLQVCLTLSQWARLNQCFKKWLHEADLFGDEEFLSVIKRHGLIAFRLCMIFTATRCGKEGYGMDSQYCTEEHFKAALAIVETCLEHSRLLLTQLRHNE
;
A
#
# COMPACT_ATOMS: atom_id res chain seq x y z
N MET A 1 26.10 10.08 -8.42
CA MET A 1 24.93 9.32 -8.10
C MET A 1 25.19 8.03 -7.31
N PRO A 2 26.27 7.45 -7.52
CA PRO A 2 26.47 6.11 -6.99
C PRO A 2 26.43 5.99 -5.47
N LYS A 3 26.88 7.00 -4.73
CA LYS A 3 26.94 6.92 -3.26
C LYS A 3 25.56 6.80 -2.61
N LYS A 4 24.63 7.67 -2.97
CA LYS A 4 23.30 7.67 -2.34
C LYS A 4 22.51 6.41 -2.68
N LEU A 5 22.56 5.99 -3.93
CA LEU A 5 21.90 4.76 -4.37
C LEU A 5 22.53 3.53 -3.73
N SER A 6 23.85 3.52 -3.61
CA SER A 6 24.59 2.44 -2.96
C SER A 6 24.25 2.33 -1.49
N GLU A 7 24.15 3.47 -0.78
CA GLU A 7 23.76 3.50 0.62
C GLU A 7 22.35 2.99 0.84
N LEU A 8 21.39 3.40 -0.01
CA LEU A 8 20.03 2.92 0.05
C LEU A 8 19.96 1.41 -0.19
N SER A 9 20.74 0.93 -1.16
CA SER A 9 20.80 -0.49 -1.47
C SER A 9 21.33 -1.29 -0.28
N GLU A 10 22.38 -0.82 0.39
CA GLU A 10 22.90 -1.44 1.59
C GLU A 10 21.88 -1.46 2.72
N GLN A 11 21.18 -0.34 2.94
CA GLN A 11 20.14 -0.26 3.97
C GLN A 11 19.04 -1.26 3.71
N LEU A 12 18.57 -1.37 2.47
CA LEU A 12 17.55 -2.33 2.11
C LEU A 12 18.01 -3.77 2.31
N MET A 13 19.24 -4.08 1.95
CA MET A 13 19.80 -5.41 2.16
C MET A 13 19.88 -5.76 3.64
N ASN A 14 20.28 -4.81 4.48
CA ASN A 14 20.36 -5.02 5.93
C ASN A 14 18.98 -5.24 6.53
N ILE A 15 18.01 -4.47 6.11
CA ILE A 15 16.60 -4.64 6.53
C ILE A 15 16.09 -6.02 6.13
N ALA A 16 16.34 -6.43 4.89
CA ALA A 16 15.92 -7.73 4.40
C ALA A 16 16.54 -8.89 5.19
N LYS A 17 17.82 -8.76 5.52
CA LYS A 17 18.52 -9.77 6.34
C LYS A 17 17.92 -9.88 7.74
N THR A 18 17.62 -8.73 8.36
CA THR A 18 17.00 -8.68 9.69
C THR A 18 15.65 -9.38 9.68
N LEU A 19 14.81 -9.07 8.71
CA LEU A 19 13.47 -9.64 8.59
C LEU A 19 13.50 -11.14 8.25
N ARG A 20 14.52 -11.57 7.51
CA ARG A 20 14.68 -12.99 7.19
C ARG A 20 15.03 -13.80 8.45
N ARG A 21 15.87 -13.24 9.32
CA ARG A 21 16.25 -13.89 10.58
C ARG A 21 15.10 -13.94 11.58
N ARG A 22 14.26 -12.92 11.57
CA ARG A 22 13.15 -12.81 12.51
C ARG A 22 11.91 -12.31 11.76
N PRO A 23 11.05 -13.24 11.28
CA PRO A 23 9.84 -12.86 10.56
C PRO A 23 8.95 -11.94 11.39
N LEU A 24 8.33 -10.98 10.71
CA LEU A 24 7.48 -9.98 11.31
C LEU A 24 6.05 -10.16 10.83
N GLN A 25 5.10 -10.15 11.76
CA GLN A 25 3.69 -10.09 11.43
C GLN A 25 3.22 -8.64 11.53
N VAL A 26 2.72 -8.10 10.40
CA VAL A 26 2.19 -6.74 10.37
C VAL A 26 0.69 -6.79 10.60
N CYS A 27 0.22 -5.95 11.51
CA CYS A 27 -1.19 -5.88 11.87
C CYS A 27 -1.72 -4.47 11.65
N LEU A 28 -3.00 -4.38 11.34
CA LEU A 28 -3.73 -3.12 11.32
C LEU A 28 -4.63 -3.06 12.55
N THR A 29 -4.81 -1.86 13.12
CA THR A 29 -5.76 -1.69 14.22
C THR A 29 -7.19 -1.87 13.70
N LEU A 30 -8.12 -2.09 14.62
CA LEU A 30 -9.54 -2.20 14.24
C LEU A 30 -10.02 -0.93 13.54
N SER A 31 -9.57 0.23 14.00
CA SER A 31 -9.89 1.51 13.37
C SER A 31 -9.35 1.60 11.95
N GLN A 32 -8.11 1.13 11.73
CA GLN A 32 -7.50 1.12 10.40
C GLN A 32 -8.24 0.17 9.47
N TRP A 33 -8.60 -1.02 9.95
CA TRP A 33 -9.41 -1.97 9.17
C TRP A 33 -10.74 -1.37 8.75
N ALA A 34 -11.42 -0.69 9.69
CA ALA A 34 -12.70 -0.05 9.41
C ALA A 34 -12.56 1.03 8.35
N ARG A 35 -11.50 1.85 8.44
CA ARG A 35 -11.24 2.92 7.48
C ARG A 35 -10.89 2.37 6.10
N LEU A 36 -10.07 1.31 6.04
CA LEU A 36 -9.72 0.67 4.78
C LEU A 36 -10.97 0.08 4.11
N ASN A 37 -11.83 -0.57 4.89
CA ASN A 37 -13.09 -1.14 4.39
C ASN A 37 -14.03 -0.05 3.87
N GLN A 38 -14.10 1.10 4.55
CA GLN A 38 -14.91 2.24 4.09
C GLN A 38 -14.39 2.78 2.78
N CYS A 39 -13.07 2.94 2.65
CA CYS A 39 -12.46 3.38 1.40
C CYS A 39 -12.75 2.41 0.27
N PHE A 40 -12.60 1.12 0.53
CA PHE A 40 -12.86 0.07 -0.47
C PHE A 40 -14.31 0.10 -0.95
N LYS A 41 -15.26 0.24 -0.01
CA LYS A 41 -16.68 0.35 -0.36
C LYS A 41 -16.96 1.58 -1.21
N LYS A 42 -16.34 2.70 -0.88
CA LYS A 42 -16.46 3.93 -1.66
C LYS A 42 -15.94 3.74 -3.07
N TRP A 43 -14.78 3.12 -3.21
CA TRP A 43 -14.18 2.83 -4.51
C TRP A 43 -15.05 1.89 -5.35
N LEU A 44 -15.62 0.86 -4.72
CA LEU A 44 -16.53 -0.07 -5.39
C LEU A 44 -17.80 0.63 -5.87
N HIS A 45 -18.33 1.53 -5.05
CA HIS A 45 -19.51 2.31 -5.42
C HIS A 45 -19.23 3.21 -6.63
N GLU A 46 -18.07 3.85 -6.65
CA GLU A 46 -17.63 4.66 -7.78
C GLU A 46 -17.49 3.81 -9.06
N ALA A 47 -16.99 2.59 -8.93
CA ALA A 47 -16.88 1.67 -10.06
C ALA A 47 -18.26 1.29 -10.61
N ASP A 48 -19.23 1.05 -9.74
CA ASP A 48 -20.60 0.75 -10.13
C ASP A 48 -21.22 1.90 -10.93
N LEU A 49 -21.04 3.13 -10.45
CA LEU A 49 -21.52 4.32 -11.16
C LEU A 49 -20.85 4.49 -12.51
N PHE A 50 -19.60 4.10 -12.63
CA PHE A 50 -18.82 4.17 -13.85
C PHE A 50 -19.21 3.05 -14.84
N GLY A 51 -19.74 1.93 -14.32
CA GLY A 51 -20.21 0.82 -15.14
C GLY A 51 -19.12 0.03 -15.85
N ASP A 52 -17.93 -0.07 -15.25
CA ASP A 52 -16.76 -0.62 -15.90
C ASP A 52 -16.18 -1.79 -15.11
N GLU A 53 -16.22 -2.99 -15.71
CA GLU A 53 -15.66 -4.19 -15.11
C GLU A 53 -14.14 -4.12 -15.00
N GLU A 54 -13.48 -3.46 -15.95
CA GLU A 54 -12.03 -3.30 -15.91
C GLU A 54 -11.63 -2.43 -14.72
N PHE A 55 -12.37 -1.35 -14.47
CA PHE A 55 -12.11 -0.49 -13.33
C PHE A 55 -12.38 -1.22 -12.01
N LEU A 56 -13.39 -2.09 -11.98
CA LEU A 56 -13.67 -2.92 -10.81
C LEU A 56 -12.47 -3.81 -10.47
N SER A 57 -11.85 -4.43 -11.47
CA SER A 57 -10.66 -5.24 -11.29
C SER A 57 -9.49 -4.43 -10.75
N VAL A 58 -9.32 -3.21 -11.26
CA VAL A 58 -8.28 -2.29 -10.79
C VAL A 58 -8.49 -1.96 -9.32
N ILE A 59 -9.73 -1.69 -8.91
CA ILE A 59 -10.06 -1.37 -7.51
C ILE A 59 -9.73 -2.54 -6.59
N LYS A 60 -10.08 -3.75 -6.99
CA LYS A 60 -9.78 -4.95 -6.18
C LYS A 60 -8.30 -5.13 -5.96
N ARG A 61 -7.48 -4.89 -6.99
CA ARG A 61 -6.02 -4.95 -6.87
C ARG A 61 -5.51 -3.84 -5.95
N HIS A 62 -6.07 -2.65 -6.05
CA HIS A 62 -5.61 -1.51 -5.24
C HIS A 62 -5.95 -1.68 -3.76
N GLY A 63 -7.06 -2.34 -3.43
CA GLY A 63 -7.35 -2.69 -2.05
C GLY A 63 -6.25 -3.56 -1.44
N LEU A 64 -5.78 -4.55 -2.21
CA LEU A 64 -4.68 -5.40 -1.78
C LEU A 64 -3.35 -4.63 -1.74
N ILE A 65 -3.11 -3.74 -2.70
CA ILE A 65 -1.91 -2.91 -2.73
C ILE A 65 -1.84 -2.02 -1.50
N ALA A 66 -2.97 -1.44 -1.08
CA ALA A 66 -3.01 -0.60 0.12
C ALA A 66 -2.52 -1.38 1.35
N PHE A 67 -3.00 -2.60 1.53
CA PHE A 67 -2.55 -3.45 2.63
C PHE A 67 -1.07 -3.79 2.51
N ARG A 68 -0.62 -4.13 1.32
CA ARG A 68 0.80 -4.45 1.07
C ARG A 68 1.71 -3.27 1.34
N LEU A 69 1.30 -2.05 0.99
CA LEU A 69 2.08 -0.85 1.31
C LEU A 69 2.18 -0.65 2.81
N CYS A 70 1.11 -0.88 3.55
CA CYS A 70 1.16 -0.84 5.02
C CYS A 70 2.17 -1.84 5.56
N MET A 71 2.19 -3.06 5.00
CA MET A 71 3.16 -4.08 5.40
C MET A 71 4.59 -3.64 5.10
N ILE A 72 4.84 -3.12 3.90
CA ILE A 72 6.17 -2.69 3.47
C ILE A 72 6.69 -1.55 4.36
N PHE A 73 5.86 -0.55 4.61
CA PHE A 73 6.25 0.59 5.45
C PHE A 73 6.56 0.15 6.87
N THR A 74 5.72 -0.71 7.43
CA THR A 74 5.92 -1.22 8.79
C THR A 74 7.17 -2.10 8.87
N ALA A 75 7.35 -3.00 7.92
CA ALA A 75 8.51 -3.90 7.87
C ALA A 75 9.79 -3.11 7.70
N THR A 76 9.80 -2.08 6.85
CA THR A 76 10.96 -1.22 6.65
C THR A 76 11.33 -0.49 7.93
N ARG A 77 10.35 0.09 8.62
CA ARG A 77 10.57 0.76 9.90
C ARG A 77 11.14 -0.20 10.94
N CYS A 78 10.51 -1.35 11.10
CA CYS A 78 10.94 -2.33 12.10
C CYS A 78 12.31 -2.91 11.79
N GLY A 79 12.60 -3.15 10.52
CA GLY A 79 13.89 -3.67 10.09
C GLY A 79 15.01 -2.67 10.31
N LYS A 80 14.71 -1.38 10.29
CA LYS A 80 15.68 -0.31 10.50
C LYS A 80 15.86 0.02 11.98
N GLU A 81 14.76 0.14 12.71
CA GLU A 81 14.76 0.58 14.12
C GLU A 81 14.80 -0.58 15.11
N GLY A 82 14.53 -1.79 14.65
CA GLY A 82 14.37 -2.94 15.52
C GLY A 82 12.93 -3.05 16.02
N TYR A 83 12.58 -4.21 16.55
CA TYR A 83 11.26 -4.45 17.07
C TYR A 83 11.31 -5.42 18.25
N GLY A 84 10.57 -5.07 19.31
CA GLY A 84 10.53 -5.89 20.54
C GLY A 84 9.64 -7.11 20.42
N MET A 85 8.55 -7.02 19.66
CA MET A 85 7.59 -8.10 19.47
C MET A 85 7.49 -8.50 18.00
N ASP A 86 7.18 -9.78 17.76
CA ASP A 86 7.06 -10.32 16.40
C ASP A 86 5.83 -9.78 15.66
N SER A 87 4.84 -9.29 16.37
CA SER A 87 3.67 -8.64 15.79
C SER A 87 3.78 -7.13 15.99
N GLN A 88 3.68 -6.38 14.91
CA GLN A 88 3.79 -4.92 14.94
C GLN A 88 2.60 -4.30 14.21
N TYR A 89 2.11 -3.19 14.74
CA TYR A 89 1.02 -2.45 14.11
C TYR A 89 1.57 -1.39 13.16
N CYS A 90 0.86 -1.19 12.05
CA CYS A 90 1.14 -0.09 11.14
C CYS A 90 0.85 1.23 11.86
N THR A 91 1.75 2.22 11.73
CA THR A 91 1.52 3.54 12.31
C THR A 91 0.45 4.29 11.50
N GLU A 92 -0.18 5.26 12.14
CA GLU A 92 -1.17 6.12 11.46
C GLU A 92 -0.56 6.86 10.28
N GLU A 93 0.65 7.35 10.43
CA GLU A 93 1.35 8.05 9.35
C GLU A 93 1.54 7.16 8.14
N HIS A 94 1.99 5.92 8.35
CA HIS A 94 2.20 4.96 7.28
C HIS A 94 0.87 4.53 6.66
N PHE A 95 -0.16 4.38 7.48
CA PHE A 95 -1.49 4.02 7.00
C PHE A 95 -2.06 5.11 6.08
N LYS A 96 -1.99 6.36 6.53
CA LYS A 96 -2.44 7.50 5.72
C LYS A 96 -1.64 7.64 4.44
N ALA A 97 -0.33 7.44 4.50
CA ALA A 97 0.54 7.49 3.32
C ALA A 97 0.15 6.41 2.32
N ALA A 98 -0.08 5.19 2.78
CA ALA A 98 -0.50 4.09 1.93
C ALA A 98 -1.81 4.38 1.22
N LEU A 99 -2.81 4.88 1.96
CA LEU A 99 -4.10 5.24 1.38
C LEU A 99 -3.97 6.37 0.36
N ALA A 100 -3.17 7.39 0.66
CA ALA A 100 -2.97 8.52 -0.25
C ALA A 100 -2.34 8.06 -1.57
N ILE A 101 -1.34 7.17 -1.51
CA ILE A 101 -0.69 6.61 -2.69
C ILE A 101 -1.72 5.84 -3.54
N VAL A 102 -2.51 4.99 -2.90
CA VAL A 102 -3.50 4.16 -3.59
C VAL A 102 -4.59 5.03 -4.22
N GLU A 103 -5.08 6.03 -3.51
CA GLU A 103 -6.10 6.93 -4.04
C GLU A 103 -5.59 7.70 -5.26
N THR A 104 -4.34 8.15 -5.23
CA THR A 104 -3.71 8.82 -6.36
C THR A 104 -3.60 7.87 -7.55
N CYS A 105 -3.17 6.63 -7.32
CA CYS A 105 -3.06 5.63 -8.37
C CYS A 105 -4.42 5.27 -8.98
N LEU A 106 -5.46 5.18 -8.14
CA LEU A 106 -6.82 4.92 -8.63
C LEU A 106 -7.33 6.05 -9.50
N GLU A 107 -7.08 7.30 -9.10
CA GLU A 107 -7.48 8.46 -9.89
C GLU A 107 -6.81 8.46 -11.26
N HIS A 108 -5.50 8.16 -11.30
CA HIS A 108 -4.77 8.04 -12.55
C HIS A 108 -5.30 6.91 -13.42
N SER A 109 -5.61 5.76 -12.83
CA SER A 109 -6.19 4.63 -13.55
C SER A 109 -7.54 4.98 -14.16
N ARG A 110 -8.37 5.70 -13.41
CA ARG A 110 -9.68 6.14 -13.88
C ARG A 110 -9.54 7.07 -15.09
N LEU A 111 -8.61 8.01 -15.01
CA LEU A 111 -8.35 8.93 -16.11
C LEU A 111 -7.85 8.22 -17.36
N LEU A 112 -6.94 7.25 -17.19
CA LEU A 112 -6.41 6.47 -18.31
C LEU A 112 -7.51 5.66 -18.99
N LEU A 113 -8.35 4.99 -18.22
CA LEU A 113 -9.47 4.21 -18.78
C LEU A 113 -10.45 5.10 -19.53
N THR A 114 -10.74 6.28 -18.99
CA THR A 114 -11.61 7.25 -19.64
C THR A 114 -11.04 7.69 -20.99
N GLN A 115 -9.73 7.97 -21.02
CA GLN A 115 -9.05 8.37 -22.26
C GLN A 115 -9.04 7.26 -23.30
N LEU A 116 -8.78 6.02 -22.88
CA LEU A 116 -8.77 4.87 -23.78
C LEU A 116 -10.13 4.66 -24.42
N ARG A 117 -11.21 4.79 -23.65
CA ARG A 117 -12.58 4.69 -24.17
C ARG A 117 -12.90 5.80 -25.17
N HIS A 118 -12.41 7.00 -24.88
CA HIS A 118 -12.67 8.15 -25.73
C HIS A 118 -12.00 8.01 -27.10
N ASN A 119 -10.92 7.25 -27.16
CA ASN A 119 -10.18 7.02 -28.41
C ASN A 119 -10.67 5.81 -29.21
N GLU A 120 -11.60 5.05 -28.66
CA GLU A 120 -12.25 3.95 -29.36
C GLU A 120 -13.45 4.49 -30.16
#